data_d8d9fe8f7462680dd6cdd194645b2280
#
_entry.id   d8d9fe8f7462680dd6cdd194645b2280
#
_cell.length_a   1.000
_cell.length_b   1.000
_cell.length_c   1.000
_cell.angle_alpha   90.00
_cell.angle_beta   90.00
_cell.angle_gamma   90.00
#
_symmetry.space_group_name_H-M   'P 1'
#
loop_
_entity.id
_entity.type
_entity.pdbx_description
1 polymer ?
#
loop_
_entity_poly.entity_id
_entity_poly.type
_entity_poly.pdbx_seq_one_letter_code
_entity_poly.pdbx_strand_id
1 'polypeptide(L)'
;LQHSPNGRFVVVCGDGEYIIYTATALRNKSFGSSLDFAWANDSNMYAVQESSQLIKIFKNFKEFLQIRPDTSIEGIDGGNLLSARSSGSLLFYDWDTGHVIRRIEIVAKKVFWSENGDMVAIASDEQLYILRYDSEAVSNKNVNDIGPDGVEEAFEVV
;
A
#
# COMPACT_ATOMS: atom_id res chain seq x y z
N LEU A 1 15.43 -2.67 3.54
CA LEU A 1 15.66 -3.73 2.56
C LEU A 1 14.42 -4.59 2.41
N GLN A 2 13.81 -4.62 1.23
CA GLN A 2 12.60 -5.39 0.96
C GLN A 2 12.74 -6.16 -0.34
N HIS A 3 12.44 -7.46 -0.31
CA HIS A 3 12.36 -8.26 -1.53
C HIS A 3 10.96 -8.13 -2.16
N SER A 4 10.91 -8.14 -3.50
CA SER A 4 9.63 -8.26 -4.20
C SER A 4 8.98 -9.63 -3.90
N PRO A 5 7.64 -9.76 -4.02
CA PRO A 5 6.97 -11.02 -3.71
C PRO A 5 7.48 -12.23 -4.49
N ASN A 6 7.93 -12.03 -5.74
CA ASN A 6 8.49 -13.12 -6.54
C ASN A 6 9.99 -13.36 -6.32
N GLY A 7 10.63 -12.57 -5.45
CA GLY A 7 12.05 -12.71 -5.12
C GLY A 7 13.02 -12.23 -6.19
N ARG A 8 12.55 -11.67 -7.30
CA ARG A 8 13.42 -11.23 -8.41
C ARG A 8 14.10 -9.89 -8.16
N PHE A 9 13.50 -9.06 -7.31
CA PHE A 9 14.01 -7.71 -7.06
C PHE A 9 14.15 -7.48 -5.56
N VAL A 10 15.07 -6.59 -5.22
CA VAL A 10 15.25 -6.12 -3.86
C VAL A 10 15.36 -4.60 -3.90
N VAL A 11 14.65 -3.93 -2.99
CA VAL A 11 14.74 -2.48 -2.86
C VAL A 11 15.49 -2.12 -1.59
N VAL A 12 16.37 -1.14 -1.70
CA VAL A 12 17.00 -0.46 -0.57
C VAL A 12 16.38 0.93 -0.51
N CYS A 13 15.74 1.24 0.61
CA CYS A 13 15.09 2.53 0.82
C CYS A 13 15.63 3.15 2.11
N GLY A 14 16.10 4.38 2.02
CA GLY A 14 16.63 5.12 3.16
C GLY A 14 17.25 6.43 2.70
N ASP A 15 17.46 7.36 3.65
CA ASP A 15 18.07 8.67 3.41
C ASP A 15 17.39 9.48 2.29
N GLY A 16 16.06 9.33 2.15
CA GLY A 16 15.28 10.05 1.15
C GLY A 16 15.35 9.48 -0.25
N GLU A 17 15.90 8.29 -0.43
CA GLU A 17 16.08 7.67 -1.74
C GLU A 17 15.69 6.19 -1.71
N TYR A 18 15.36 5.65 -2.89
CA TYR A 18 15.21 4.21 -3.08
C TYR A 18 16.00 3.76 -4.31
N ILE A 19 16.51 2.53 -4.26
CA ILE A 19 17.18 1.88 -5.38
C ILE A 19 16.64 0.45 -5.46
N ILE A 20 16.20 0.05 -6.65
CA ILE A 20 15.75 -1.31 -6.92
C ILE A 20 16.85 -2.05 -7.68
N TYR A 21 17.24 -3.21 -7.15
CA TYR A 21 18.25 -4.07 -7.76
C TYR A 21 17.63 -5.40 -8.18
N THR A 22 18.22 -6.03 -9.19
CA THR A 22 17.93 -7.45 -9.45
C THR A 22 18.55 -8.28 -8.33
N ALA A 23 17.79 -9.24 -7.78
CA ALA A 23 18.22 -9.99 -6.59
C ALA A 23 19.43 -10.90 -6.86
N THR A 24 19.52 -11.46 -8.06
CA THR A 24 20.59 -12.42 -8.39
C THR A 24 21.92 -11.75 -8.72
N ALA A 25 21.91 -10.63 -9.46
CA ALA A 25 23.11 -9.98 -9.95
C ALA A 25 23.34 -8.60 -9.33
N LEU A 26 22.42 -8.12 -8.51
CA LEU A 26 22.46 -6.79 -7.89
C LEU A 26 22.67 -5.66 -8.89
N ARG A 27 22.06 -5.78 -10.06
CA ARG A 27 22.08 -4.74 -11.08
C ARG A 27 21.00 -3.71 -10.79
N ASN A 28 21.36 -2.44 -10.90
CA ASN A 28 20.42 -1.33 -10.72
C ASN A 28 19.32 -1.39 -11.79
N LYS A 29 18.07 -1.48 -11.35
CA LYS A 29 16.90 -1.54 -12.22
C LYS A 29 16.16 -0.21 -12.28
N SER A 30 16.04 0.48 -11.14
CA SER A 30 15.36 1.77 -11.02
C SER A 30 15.80 2.46 -9.74
N PHE A 31 15.62 3.77 -9.68
CA PHE A 31 15.93 4.55 -8.48
C PHE A 31 15.13 5.84 -8.48
N GLY A 32 15.06 6.51 -7.32
CA GLY A 32 14.40 7.79 -7.19
C GLY A 32 14.40 8.29 -5.75
N SER A 33 13.73 9.42 -5.54
CA SER A 33 13.54 10.00 -4.21
C SER A 33 12.34 9.35 -3.53
N SER A 34 12.44 9.06 -2.23
CA SER A 34 11.33 8.53 -1.46
C SER A 34 11.52 8.68 0.04
N LEU A 35 10.40 8.75 0.76
CA LEU A 35 10.34 8.62 2.20
C LEU A 35 10.04 7.17 2.60
N ASP A 36 9.31 6.45 1.78
CA ASP A 36 8.96 5.05 2.02
C ASP A 36 8.65 4.34 0.70
N PHE A 37 8.65 3.01 0.74
CA PHE A 37 8.48 2.15 -0.43
C PHE A 37 7.63 0.93 -0.06
N ALA A 38 6.77 0.48 -0.96
CA ALA A 38 5.94 -0.70 -0.75
C ALA A 38 5.74 -1.48 -2.04
N TRP A 39 5.98 -2.81 -2.00
CA TRP A 39 5.65 -3.71 -3.09
C TRP A 39 4.17 -4.09 -3.04
N ALA A 40 3.52 -4.16 -4.21
CA ALA A 40 2.22 -4.82 -4.33
C ALA A 40 2.42 -6.34 -4.22
N ASN A 41 1.34 -7.08 -4.05
CA ASN A 41 1.39 -8.54 -4.14
C ASN A 41 1.78 -9.02 -5.55
N ASP A 42 1.56 -8.18 -6.56
CA ASP A 42 2.10 -8.35 -7.91
C ASP A 42 3.44 -7.63 -8.00
N SER A 43 4.52 -8.36 -8.26
CA SER A 43 5.88 -7.82 -8.31
C SER A 43 6.14 -6.84 -9.46
N ASN A 44 5.18 -6.66 -10.36
CA ASN A 44 5.26 -5.65 -11.41
C ASN A 44 4.80 -4.28 -10.94
N MET A 45 4.25 -4.18 -9.75
CA MET A 45 3.74 -2.92 -9.20
C MET A 45 4.36 -2.61 -7.85
N TYR A 46 4.63 -1.34 -7.64
CA TYR A 46 5.10 -0.84 -6.34
C TYR A 46 4.67 0.60 -6.16
N ALA A 47 4.70 1.07 -4.91
CA ALA A 47 4.39 2.43 -4.55
C ALA A 47 5.59 3.10 -3.89
N VAL A 48 5.77 4.38 -4.20
CA VAL A 48 6.80 5.22 -3.61
C VAL A 48 6.10 6.40 -2.94
N GLN A 49 6.32 6.57 -1.64
CA GLN A 49 5.88 7.77 -0.94
C GLN A 49 6.95 8.84 -1.13
N GLU A 50 6.67 9.80 -2.00
CA GLU A 50 7.63 10.86 -2.31
C GLU A 50 7.59 11.97 -1.27
N SER A 51 6.41 12.26 -0.72
CA SER A 51 6.23 13.22 0.36
C SER A 51 5.06 12.80 1.25
N SER A 52 4.78 13.56 2.30
CA SER A 52 3.64 13.30 3.17
C SER A 52 2.28 13.41 2.46
N GLN A 53 2.25 13.99 1.26
CA GLN A 53 1.02 14.23 0.50
C GLN A 53 1.08 13.70 -0.93
N LEU A 54 2.07 12.90 -1.27
CA LEU A 54 2.21 12.35 -2.62
C LEU A 54 2.71 10.92 -2.58
N ILE A 55 1.93 10.02 -3.14
CA ILE A 55 2.28 8.62 -3.36
C ILE A 55 2.21 8.36 -4.87
N LYS A 56 3.27 7.78 -5.42
CA LYS A 56 3.32 7.39 -6.84
C LYS A 56 3.24 5.88 -6.95
N ILE A 57 2.39 5.39 -7.83
CA ILE A 57 2.32 3.96 -8.16
C ILE A 57 3.02 3.73 -9.49
N PHE A 58 3.93 2.75 -9.51
CA PHE A 58 4.68 2.35 -10.68
C PHE A 58 4.23 0.97 -11.14
N LYS A 59 4.17 0.79 -12.45
CA LYS A 59 3.86 -0.50 -13.08
C LYS A 59 4.92 -0.76 -14.15
N ASN A 60 5.56 -1.92 -14.08
CA ASN A 60 6.66 -2.28 -14.96
C ASN A 60 7.77 -1.22 -14.98
N PHE A 61 8.10 -0.67 -13.79
CA PHE A 61 9.13 0.35 -13.56
C PHE A 61 8.85 1.71 -14.22
N LYS A 62 7.58 1.96 -14.57
CA LYS A 62 7.13 3.25 -15.10
C LYS A 62 6.02 3.82 -14.23
N GLU A 63 6.05 5.13 -14.04
CA GLU A 63 4.99 5.80 -13.31
C GLU A 63 3.64 5.52 -13.97
N PHE A 64 2.69 5.03 -13.17
CA PHE A 64 1.37 4.62 -13.63
C PHE A 64 0.30 5.61 -13.20
N LEU A 65 0.28 5.98 -11.90
CA LEU A 65 -0.64 6.98 -11.38
C LEU A 65 -0.08 7.61 -10.11
N GLN A 66 -0.72 8.71 -9.69
CA GLN A 66 -0.38 9.42 -8.46
C GLN A 66 -1.59 9.46 -7.54
N ILE A 67 -1.33 9.31 -6.24
CA ILE A 67 -2.33 9.45 -5.19
C ILE A 67 -1.94 10.67 -4.35
N ARG A 68 -2.90 11.59 -4.17
CA ARG A 68 -2.72 12.77 -3.32
C ARG A 68 -3.66 12.65 -2.12
N PRO A 69 -3.18 12.09 -1.00
CA PRO A 69 -4.03 11.95 0.19
C PRO A 69 -4.46 13.32 0.71
N ASP A 70 -5.64 13.37 1.30
CA ASP A 70 -6.17 14.58 1.95
C ASP A 70 -5.62 14.77 3.38
N THR A 71 -4.84 13.83 3.85
CA THR A 71 -4.20 13.88 5.15
C THR A 71 -2.70 13.60 5.01
N SER A 72 -1.92 14.00 6.00
CA SER A 72 -0.48 13.79 6.00
C SER A 72 -0.14 12.33 6.26
N ILE A 73 0.59 11.70 5.34
CA ILE A 73 0.94 10.27 5.41
C ILE A 73 2.31 10.11 6.06
N GLU A 74 2.39 9.21 7.04
CA GLU A 74 3.62 8.92 7.77
C GLU A 74 4.38 7.72 7.18
N GLY A 75 3.69 6.83 6.50
CA GLY A 75 4.30 5.66 5.86
C GLY A 75 3.29 4.87 5.05
N ILE A 76 3.78 3.94 4.26
CA ILE A 76 2.96 3.07 3.41
C ILE A 76 3.33 1.61 3.63
N ASP A 77 2.37 0.73 3.35
CA ASP A 77 2.56 -0.72 3.35
C ASP A 77 1.92 -1.30 2.09
N GLY A 78 2.52 -2.33 1.54
CA GLY A 78 2.04 -2.98 0.33
C GLY A 78 1.20 -4.22 0.61
N GLY A 79 1.02 -5.02 -0.40
CA GLY A 79 0.26 -6.25 -0.37
C GLY A 79 -0.92 -6.21 -1.33
N ASN A 80 -2.04 -6.81 -0.96
CA ASN A 80 -3.21 -6.91 -1.82
C ASN A 80 -3.84 -5.53 -2.12
N LEU A 81 -3.82 -4.64 -1.14
CA LEU A 81 -4.13 -3.23 -1.30
C LEU A 81 -2.94 -2.40 -0.81
N LEU A 82 -2.83 -1.18 -1.32
CA LEU A 82 -1.86 -0.22 -0.79
C LEU A 82 -2.45 0.42 0.45
N SER A 83 -1.74 0.40 1.56
CA SER A 83 -2.17 1.09 2.77
C SER A 83 -1.28 2.28 3.06
N ALA A 84 -1.90 3.37 3.51
CA ALA A 84 -1.22 4.58 3.90
C ALA A 84 -1.58 4.93 5.34
N ARG A 85 -0.56 5.10 6.18
CA ARG A 85 -0.72 5.37 7.61
C ARG A 85 -0.62 6.86 7.88
N SER A 86 -1.61 7.41 8.57
CA SER A 86 -1.57 8.78 9.08
C SER A 86 -1.64 8.78 10.61
N SER A 87 -1.58 9.96 11.22
CA SER A 87 -1.57 10.07 12.68
C SER A 87 -2.85 9.59 13.35
N GLY A 88 -3.97 9.60 12.65
CA GLY A 88 -5.28 9.21 13.22
C GLY A 88 -6.09 8.26 12.38
N SER A 89 -5.58 7.83 11.23
CA SER A 89 -6.34 6.95 10.33
C SER A 89 -5.43 6.08 9.49
N LEU A 90 -6.02 5.03 8.94
CA LEU A 90 -5.41 4.12 7.99
C LEU A 90 -6.26 4.10 6.74
N LEU A 91 -5.66 4.34 5.58
CA LEU A 91 -6.33 4.37 4.28
C LEU A 91 -5.88 3.20 3.44
N PHE A 92 -6.83 2.51 2.83
CA PHE A 92 -6.54 1.47 1.85
C PHE A 92 -6.90 1.97 0.47
N TYR A 93 -5.99 1.80 -0.48
CA TYR A 93 -6.16 2.22 -1.87
C TYR A 93 -6.07 1.04 -2.81
N ASP A 94 -6.85 1.10 -3.90
CA ASP A 94 -6.73 0.14 -4.99
C ASP A 94 -5.49 0.44 -5.83
N TRP A 95 -4.68 -0.58 -6.09
CA TRP A 95 -3.46 -0.44 -6.88
C TRP A 95 -3.71 0.02 -8.32
N ASP A 96 -4.82 -0.40 -8.92
CA ASP A 96 -5.08 -0.14 -10.34
C ASP A 96 -5.74 1.22 -10.58
N THR A 97 -6.53 1.71 -9.66
CA THR A 97 -7.29 2.95 -9.81
C THR A 97 -6.83 4.09 -8.94
N GLY A 98 -6.18 3.77 -7.82
CA GLY A 98 -5.80 4.76 -6.82
C GLY A 98 -6.97 5.26 -5.97
N HIS A 99 -8.15 4.64 -6.10
CA HIS A 99 -9.32 5.04 -5.32
C HIS A 99 -9.23 4.53 -3.89
N VAL A 100 -9.79 5.29 -2.94
CA VAL A 100 -9.92 4.87 -1.55
C VAL A 100 -10.89 3.70 -1.48
N ILE A 101 -10.40 2.56 -0.98
CA ILE A 101 -11.23 1.37 -0.73
C ILE A 101 -11.88 1.48 0.62
N ARG A 102 -11.12 1.87 1.65
CA ARG A 102 -11.64 2.03 3.00
C ARG A 102 -10.73 2.94 3.81
N ARG A 103 -11.36 3.78 4.65
CA ARG A 103 -10.68 4.57 5.67
C ARG A 103 -11.10 4.05 7.03
N ILE A 104 -10.13 3.73 7.87
CA ILE A 104 -10.35 3.23 9.23
C ILE A 104 -9.71 4.20 10.21
N GLU A 105 -10.47 4.66 11.19
CA GLU A 105 -10.00 5.57 12.24
C GLU A 105 -9.19 4.79 13.28
N ILE A 106 -7.94 4.51 12.96
CA ILE A 106 -7.03 3.76 13.81
C ILE A 106 -5.61 4.28 13.63
N VAL A 107 -4.84 4.30 14.71
CA VAL A 107 -3.41 4.64 14.66
C VAL A 107 -2.65 3.34 14.41
N ALA A 108 -2.31 3.08 13.14
CA ALA A 108 -1.61 1.87 12.74
C ALA A 108 -0.09 2.11 12.69
N LYS A 109 0.68 1.08 13.06
CA LYS A 109 2.14 1.07 12.96
C LYS A 109 2.60 0.22 11.79
N LYS A 110 1.88 -0.86 11.51
CA LYS A 110 2.22 -1.79 10.43
C LYS A 110 0.98 -2.52 9.95
N VAL A 111 0.96 -2.90 8.67
CA VAL A 111 -0.12 -3.67 8.05
C VAL A 111 0.48 -4.90 7.38
N PHE A 112 -0.11 -6.06 7.67
CA PHE A 112 0.32 -7.34 7.14
C PHE A 112 -0.84 -8.04 6.46
N TRP A 113 -0.63 -8.56 5.25
CA TRP A 113 -1.63 -9.32 4.51
C TRP A 113 -1.34 -10.81 4.60
N SER A 114 -2.40 -11.62 4.63
CA SER A 114 -2.27 -13.07 4.45
C SER A 114 -1.80 -13.38 3.03
N GLU A 115 -1.21 -14.53 2.84
CA GLU A 115 -0.64 -14.93 1.54
C GLU A 115 -1.68 -14.91 0.42
N ASN A 116 -2.91 -15.34 0.70
CA ASN A 116 -3.99 -15.34 -0.28
C ASN A 116 -4.73 -14.00 -0.41
N GLY A 117 -4.39 -13.01 0.43
CA GLY A 117 -5.01 -11.70 0.37
C GLY A 117 -6.41 -11.59 0.99
N ASP A 118 -6.91 -12.65 1.65
CA ASP A 118 -8.25 -12.65 2.24
C ASP A 118 -8.30 -11.96 3.61
N MET A 119 -7.16 -11.90 4.30
CA MET A 119 -7.10 -11.34 5.65
C MET A 119 -5.98 -10.33 5.76
N VAL A 120 -6.20 -9.34 6.61
CA VAL A 120 -5.21 -8.31 6.91
C VAL A 120 -5.08 -8.14 8.42
N ALA A 121 -3.84 -8.04 8.89
CA ALA A 121 -3.54 -7.74 10.29
C ALA A 121 -3.02 -6.31 10.38
N ILE A 122 -3.62 -5.53 11.25
CA ILE A 122 -3.23 -4.14 11.50
C ILE A 122 -2.67 -4.06 12.91
N ALA A 123 -1.38 -3.75 13.01
CA ALA A 123 -0.71 -3.62 14.29
C ALA A 123 -0.70 -2.16 14.74
N SER A 124 -1.17 -1.91 15.95
CA SER A 124 -1.02 -0.63 16.65
C SER A 124 -0.03 -0.80 17.80
N ASP A 125 0.17 0.24 18.62
CA ASP A 125 1.11 0.16 19.74
C ASP A 125 0.75 -0.91 20.77
N GLU A 126 -0.55 -1.15 21.00
CA GLU A 126 -1.02 -2.03 22.07
C GLU A 126 -1.89 -3.19 21.57
N GLN A 127 -2.37 -3.13 20.34
CA GLN A 127 -3.37 -4.07 19.83
C GLN A 127 -3.03 -4.55 18.44
N LEU A 128 -3.55 -5.73 18.13
CA LEU A 128 -3.52 -6.30 16.79
C LEU A 128 -4.96 -6.54 16.34
N TYR A 129 -5.34 -5.94 15.22
CA TYR A 129 -6.65 -6.10 14.62
C TYR A 129 -6.56 -7.02 13.42
N ILE A 130 -7.44 -8.01 13.35
CA ILE A 130 -7.49 -8.92 12.22
C ILE A 130 -8.83 -8.74 11.52
N LEU A 131 -8.76 -8.40 10.22
CA LEU A 131 -9.94 -8.12 9.40
C LEU A 131 -9.96 -9.08 8.21
N ARG A 132 -11.15 -9.45 7.78
CA ARG A 132 -11.35 -10.17 6.51
C ARG A 132 -11.63 -9.14 5.43
N TYR A 133 -10.94 -9.28 4.31
CA TYR A 133 -11.14 -8.41 3.15
C TYR A 133 -12.06 -9.10 2.14
N ASP A 134 -13.11 -8.39 1.71
CA ASP A 134 -14.08 -8.85 0.73
C ASP A 134 -13.95 -8.03 -0.55
N SER A 135 -13.20 -8.55 -1.52
CA SER A 135 -12.99 -7.88 -2.80
C SER A 135 -14.26 -7.82 -3.65
N GLU A 136 -15.18 -8.79 -3.47
CA GLU A 136 -16.45 -8.79 -4.20
C GLU A 136 -17.36 -7.64 -3.76
N ALA A 137 -17.38 -7.34 -2.47
CA ALA A 137 -18.14 -6.20 -1.96
C ALA A 137 -17.66 -4.88 -2.58
N VAL A 138 -16.36 -4.75 -2.79
CA VAL A 138 -15.76 -3.58 -3.44
C VAL A 138 -16.13 -3.54 -4.93
N SER A 139 -16.00 -4.67 -5.62
CA SER A 139 -16.28 -4.76 -7.05
C SER A 139 -17.75 -4.50 -7.39
N ASN A 140 -18.66 -4.83 -6.49
CA ASN A 140 -20.10 -4.66 -6.68
C ASN A 140 -20.60 -3.26 -6.35
N LYS A 141 -19.76 -2.40 -5.75
CA LYS A 141 -20.13 -1.00 -5.46
C LYS A 141 -19.98 -0.14 -6.70
N ASN A 142 -20.97 0.71 -6.92
CA ASN A 142 -20.86 1.76 -7.93
C ASN A 142 -19.91 2.85 -7.41
N VAL A 143 -18.93 3.24 -8.21
CA VAL A 143 -17.95 4.28 -7.86
C VAL A 143 -18.62 5.57 -7.39
N ASN A 144 -19.78 5.92 -8.00
CA ASN A 144 -20.51 7.13 -7.66
C ASN A 144 -21.19 7.06 -6.27
N ASP A 145 -21.33 5.85 -5.72
CA ASP A 145 -21.96 5.64 -4.41
C ASP A 145 -20.92 5.46 -3.30
N ILE A 146 -19.63 5.54 -3.63
CA ILE A 146 -18.54 5.42 -2.65
C ILE A 146 -18.26 6.79 -2.05
N GLY A 147 -18.45 6.90 -0.73
CA GLY A 147 -18.17 8.12 0.02
C GLY A 147 -16.67 8.28 0.33
N PRO A 148 -16.31 9.34 1.08
CA PRO A 148 -14.90 9.61 1.42
C PRO A 148 -14.26 8.54 2.31
N ASP A 149 -15.06 7.77 3.05
CA ASP A 149 -14.57 6.67 3.89
C ASP A 149 -14.47 5.34 3.15
N GLY A 150 -14.82 5.31 1.87
CA GLY A 150 -14.71 4.12 1.02
C GLY A 150 -15.88 3.15 1.16
N VAL A 151 -15.59 1.87 1.01
CA VAL A 151 -16.60 0.79 1.05
C VAL A 151 -16.56 0.15 2.43
N GLU A 152 -17.62 0.37 3.20
CA GLU A 152 -17.71 -0.14 4.59
C GLU A 152 -17.65 -1.67 4.62
N GLU A 153 -18.29 -2.33 3.66
CA GLU A 153 -18.37 -3.79 3.59
C GLU A 153 -17.07 -4.44 3.10
N ALA A 154 -16.07 -3.65 2.71
CA ALA A 154 -14.78 -4.19 2.24
C ALA A 154 -14.06 -4.98 3.34
N PHE A 155 -14.23 -4.61 4.60
CA PHE A 155 -13.58 -5.26 5.72
C PHE A 155 -14.58 -5.67 6.79
N GLU A 156 -14.35 -6.86 7.36
CA GLU A 156 -15.14 -7.42 8.42
C GLU A 156 -14.22 -7.85 9.56
N VAL A 157 -14.57 -7.51 10.80
CA VAL A 157 -13.80 -7.92 11.98
C VAL A 157 -13.93 -9.43 12.15
N VAL A 158 -12.81 -10.10 12.31
CA VAL A 158 -12.78 -11.54 12.56
C VAL A 158 -13.01 -11.85 14.03
#